data_96969c19083dc39aea6ecc2f5d157b27
#
_entry.id   96969c19083dc39aea6ecc2f5d157b27
#
_cell.length_a   1.000
_cell.length_b   1.000
_cell.length_c   1.000
_cell.angle_alpha   90.00
_cell.angle_beta   90.00
_cell.angle_gamma   90.00
#
_symmetry.space_group_name_H-M   'P 1'
#
loop_
_entity.id
_entity.type
_entity.pdbx_description
1 polymer ?
#
loop_
_entity_poly.entity_id
_entity_poly.type
_entity_poly.pdbx_seq_one_letter_code
_entity_poly.pdbx_strand_id
1 'polypeptide(L)'
;MKARQSSVIVKYNGKDITKTITDYIEGFQYVDNASGTADTVTLKLNNRSGKWSAGWIPVEGDFVESIIKLTNWTAEGDNRKYNCGYFLIDDLSFSGPPSVASVGGIATPIRTDFNVTEKSKTWKKTTVKGILQKISSEAGITLYFSGQDYPIDELEQSNKTNQSFAFELCNSYNLAMKLYNRRMVVFDQTEYEDKKASLNINKSQLESWNIGKKMTRAYDGVSISYTDSKKNQTLSYKFMLKDGSRILKLNETAESLQDAEIKAKAKLLEHNRQCQTMSVKLMGDTKYIASKCANVSGFGKLDGKYYIDTVTHEKNAGSGYYCTLEMHAVIIVKGVTVAKVDSGDTTKKASESSAQSKTYTIVSGDTLWKISTQFLGSGAKYMQIYNANSGTIEGAAKSHGKSSSSNGHWIYPGTTLTIPG
;
A
#
# COMPACT_ATOMS: atom_id res chain seq x y z
N MET A 1 -2.76 4.46 42.65
CA MET A 1 -2.65 4.26 41.16
C MET A 1 -3.20 5.50 40.49
N LYS A 2 -2.41 6.19 39.66
CA LYS A 2 -2.89 7.38 38.93
C LYS A 2 -3.79 6.94 37.77
N ALA A 3 -4.87 7.68 37.55
CA ALA A 3 -5.86 7.36 36.54
C ALA A 3 -5.25 7.36 35.09
N ARG A 4 -5.69 6.41 34.29
CA ARG A 4 -5.42 6.37 32.87
C ARG A 4 -6.16 7.49 32.14
N GLN A 5 -5.46 8.22 31.27
CA GLN A 5 -6.03 9.35 30.56
C GLN A 5 -5.64 9.33 29.08
N SER A 6 -6.54 9.75 28.23
CA SER A 6 -6.29 10.06 26.81
C SER A 6 -6.69 11.51 26.55
N SER A 7 -5.88 12.23 25.79
CA SER A 7 -6.16 13.61 25.35
C SER A 7 -5.62 13.84 23.96
N VAL A 8 -6.05 14.92 23.33
CA VAL A 8 -5.57 15.34 22.02
C VAL A 8 -4.93 16.71 22.16
N ILE A 9 -3.72 16.84 21.63
CA ILE A 9 -3.05 18.12 21.47
C ILE A 9 -3.40 18.61 20.07
N VAL A 10 -3.85 19.84 19.95
CA VAL A 10 -4.25 20.47 18.67
C VAL A 10 -3.44 21.72 18.47
N LYS A 11 -2.78 21.80 17.30
CA LYS A 11 -2.13 23.02 16.86
C LYS A 11 -2.85 23.51 15.59
N TYR A 12 -3.17 24.80 15.58
CA TYR A 12 -3.81 25.48 14.44
C TYR A 12 -2.82 26.47 13.84
N ASN A 13 -2.53 26.33 12.56
CA ASN A 13 -1.51 27.12 11.85
C ASN A 13 -0.16 27.18 12.63
N GLY A 14 0.22 26.02 13.21
CA GLY A 14 1.46 25.85 14.00
C GLY A 14 1.39 26.32 15.46
N LYS A 15 0.33 27.03 15.86
CA LYS A 15 0.15 27.50 17.24
C LYS A 15 -0.63 26.48 18.08
N ASP A 16 -0.11 26.10 19.23
CA ASP A 16 -0.80 25.20 20.17
C ASP A 16 -2.02 25.93 20.78
N ILE A 17 -3.21 25.44 20.43
CA ILE A 17 -4.49 25.95 20.93
C ILE A 17 -5.18 24.96 21.87
N THR A 18 -4.50 23.90 22.29
CA THR A 18 -5.07 22.79 23.08
C THR A 18 -5.82 23.29 24.31
N LYS A 19 -5.19 24.15 25.13
CA LYS A 19 -5.82 24.67 26.33
C LYS A 19 -7.06 25.50 26.06
N THR A 20 -7.08 26.23 24.92
CA THR A 20 -8.19 27.11 24.54
C THR A 20 -9.42 26.31 24.08
N ILE A 21 -9.21 25.15 23.45
CA ILE A 21 -10.31 24.37 22.86
C ILE A 21 -10.68 23.11 23.65
N THR A 22 -9.92 22.73 24.67
CA THR A 22 -10.14 21.47 25.42
C THR A 22 -11.57 21.32 25.91
N ASP A 23 -12.18 22.39 26.47
CA ASP A 23 -13.54 22.37 27.01
C ASP A 23 -14.62 22.31 25.91
N TYR A 24 -14.24 22.53 24.65
CA TYR A 24 -15.15 22.47 23.50
C TYR A 24 -15.08 21.13 22.78
N ILE A 25 -14.03 20.32 22.97
CA ILE A 25 -13.85 19.05 22.25
C ILE A 25 -14.87 18.02 22.74
N GLU A 26 -15.88 17.73 21.92
CA GLU A 26 -16.86 16.65 22.13
C GLU A 26 -16.40 15.33 21.48
N GLY A 27 -15.66 15.40 20.37
CA GLY A 27 -15.14 14.25 19.67
C GLY A 27 -13.89 14.57 18.86
N PHE A 28 -13.05 13.55 18.71
CA PHE A 28 -11.88 13.55 17.86
C PHE A 28 -11.83 12.24 17.11
N GLN A 29 -11.61 12.30 15.81
CA GLN A 29 -11.38 11.14 14.97
C GLN A 29 -10.15 11.39 14.10
N TYR A 30 -9.28 10.40 13.99
CA TYR A 30 -8.17 10.35 13.04
C TYR A 30 -8.24 9.04 12.28
N VAL A 31 -8.27 9.12 10.98
CA VAL A 31 -8.27 7.96 10.08
C VAL A 31 -6.88 7.82 9.45
N ASP A 32 -6.19 6.77 9.80
CA ASP A 32 -4.85 6.40 9.32
C ASP A 32 -5.01 5.34 8.23
N ASN A 33 -4.77 5.68 6.97
CA ASN A 33 -4.88 4.78 5.83
C ASN A 33 -3.51 4.25 5.42
N ALA A 34 -3.41 2.98 5.09
CA ALA A 34 -2.17 2.40 4.56
C ALA A 34 -1.88 2.87 3.14
N SER A 35 -2.91 2.99 2.31
CA SER A 35 -2.82 3.42 0.91
C SER A 35 -4.19 3.76 0.34
N GLY A 36 -4.22 4.33 -0.87
CA GLY A 36 -5.42 4.52 -1.70
C GLY A 36 -6.18 5.81 -1.42
N THR A 37 -6.16 6.30 -0.18
CA THR A 37 -6.78 7.55 0.23
C THR A 37 -5.88 8.30 1.20
N ALA A 38 -6.06 9.60 1.31
CA ALA A 38 -5.33 10.41 2.28
C ALA A 38 -5.86 10.16 3.71
N ASP A 39 -5.01 10.35 4.69
CA ASP A 39 -5.43 10.37 6.10
C ASP A 39 -6.34 11.56 6.35
N THR A 40 -7.26 11.43 7.29
CA THR A 40 -8.19 12.51 7.66
C THR A 40 -8.25 12.69 9.17
N VAL A 41 -8.59 13.92 9.56
CA VAL A 41 -8.87 14.26 10.96
C VAL A 41 -10.22 14.95 11.05
N THR A 42 -10.98 14.69 12.11
CA THR A 42 -12.23 15.39 12.39
C THR A 42 -12.26 15.79 13.88
N LEU A 43 -12.51 17.06 14.13
CA LEU A 43 -12.76 17.61 15.45
C LEU A 43 -14.23 17.98 15.56
N LYS A 44 -14.96 17.37 16.50
CA LYS A 44 -16.30 17.77 16.88
C LYS A 44 -16.24 18.68 18.10
N LEU A 45 -16.77 19.88 17.97
CA LEU A 45 -16.60 20.97 18.90
C LEU A 45 -17.96 21.51 19.35
N ASN A 46 -18.14 21.65 20.64
CA ASN A 46 -19.32 22.30 21.19
C ASN A 46 -19.42 23.74 20.70
N ASN A 47 -20.53 24.08 20.05
CA ASN A 47 -20.76 25.42 19.51
C ASN A 47 -21.98 26.13 20.15
N ARG A 48 -22.37 25.75 21.37
CA ARG A 48 -23.50 26.41 22.07
C ARG A 48 -23.30 27.92 22.25
N SER A 49 -22.06 28.37 22.37
CA SER A 49 -21.71 29.79 22.45
C SER A 49 -21.65 30.51 21.10
N GLY A 50 -21.81 29.82 19.98
CA GLY A 50 -21.74 30.37 18.62
C GLY A 50 -20.34 30.81 18.16
N LYS A 51 -19.28 30.55 18.93
CA LYS A 51 -17.92 31.02 18.61
C LYS A 51 -17.37 30.45 17.32
N TRP A 52 -17.62 29.14 17.07
CA TRP A 52 -17.12 28.42 15.88
C TRP A 52 -17.84 28.83 14.58
N SER A 53 -19.01 29.42 14.69
CA SER A 53 -19.72 30.00 13.56
C SER A 53 -19.52 31.53 13.44
N ALA A 54 -18.64 32.09 14.24
CA ALA A 54 -18.32 33.52 14.27
C ALA A 54 -16.79 33.73 14.26
N GLY A 55 -16.22 34.36 15.27
CA GLY A 55 -14.81 34.78 15.29
C GLY A 55 -13.77 33.64 15.31
N TRP A 56 -14.19 32.37 15.53
CA TRP A 56 -13.32 31.20 15.54
C TRP A 56 -13.52 30.29 14.34
N ILE A 57 -14.24 30.75 13.32
CA ILE A 57 -14.45 29.99 12.08
C ILE A 57 -13.11 29.84 11.34
N PRO A 58 -12.68 28.61 11.01
CA PRO A 58 -11.51 28.40 10.14
C PRO A 58 -11.72 29.00 8.76
N VAL A 59 -10.64 29.39 8.10
CA VAL A 59 -10.68 29.89 6.72
C VAL A 59 -9.94 28.96 5.76
N GLU A 60 -10.21 29.09 4.49
CA GLU A 60 -9.55 28.31 3.43
C GLU A 60 -8.02 28.43 3.52
N GLY A 61 -7.31 27.32 3.44
CA GLY A 61 -5.85 27.27 3.54
C GLY A 61 -5.33 27.07 4.97
N ASP A 62 -6.19 27.13 5.97
CA ASP A 62 -5.80 26.82 7.34
C ASP A 62 -5.45 25.34 7.49
N PHE A 63 -4.55 25.05 8.43
CA PHE A 63 -4.18 23.67 8.73
C PHE A 63 -4.17 23.37 10.23
N VAL A 64 -4.41 22.11 10.53
CA VAL A 64 -4.38 21.56 11.89
C VAL A 64 -3.34 20.45 11.99
N GLU A 65 -2.58 20.43 13.08
CA GLU A 65 -1.76 19.30 13.52
C GLU A 65 -2.39 18.70 14.75
N SER A 66 -2.55 17.37 14.77
CA SER A 66 -3.15 16.65 15.88
C SER A 66 -2.19 15.62 16.45
N ILE A 67 -2.12 15.53 17.79
CA ILE A 67 -1.28 14.57 18.49
C ILE A 67 -2.13 13.87 19.57
N ILE A 68 -2.24 12.55 19.48
CA ILE A 68 -2.86 11.73 20.52
C ILE A 68 -1.87 11.59 21.66
N LYS A 69 -2.27 11.95 22.87
CA LYS A 69 -1.48 11.81 24.10
C LYS A 69 -2.17 10.83 25.05
N LEU A 70 -1.44 9.80 25.44
CA LEU A 70 -1.84 8.82 26.44
C LEU A 70 -0.99 9.01 27.71
N THR A 71 -1.63 8.93 28.86
CA THR A 71 -0.97 9.07 30.16
C THR A 71 -1.37 7.92 31.06
N ASN A 72 -0.40 7.25 31.69
CA ASN A 72 -0.58 6.05 32.52
C ASN A 72 -1.42 4.97 31.81
N TRP A 73 -1.14 4.73 30.52
CA TRP A 73 -2.08 4.03 29.63
C TRP A 73 -2.25 2.56 29.99
N THR A 74 -1.17 1.80 30.05
CA THR A 74 -1.19 0.37 30.45
C THR A 74 -0.69 0.16 31.88
N ALA A 75 0.13 1.08 32.38
CA ALA A 75 0.68 1.10 33.72
C ALA A 75 0.98 2.54 34.16
N GLU A 76 1.19 2.75 35.45
CA GLU A 76 1.65 4.04 35.93
C GLU A 76 3.00 4.42 35.31
N GLY A 77 3.10 5.64 34.78
CA GLY A 77 4.29 6.14 34.07
C GLY A 77 4.33 5.79 32.56
N ASP A 78 3.43 4.95 32.04
CA ASP A 78 3.32 4.67 30.62
C ASP A 78 2.68 5.84 29.86
N ASN A 79 3.53 6.75 29.41
CA ASN A 79 3.12 7.98 28.72
C ASN A 79 3.56 7.89 27.26
N ARG A 80 2.60 8.07 26.34
CA ARG A 80 2.84 7.95 24.90
C ARG A 80 2.29 9.16 24.17
N LYS A 81 2.91 9.49 23.03
CA LYS A 81 2.43 10.49 22.08
C LYS A 81 2.48 9.89 20.69
N TYR A 82 1.43 10.12 19.92
CA TYR A 82 1.35 9.74 18.50
C TYR A 82 0.98 10.98 17.69
N ASN A 83 1.89 11.41 16.81
CA ASN A 83 1.64 12.52 15.91
C ASN A 83 0.82 12.00 14.72
N CYS A 84 -0.42 12.48 14.59
CA CYS A 84 -1.30 12.12 13.48
C CYS A 84 -0.89 12.80 12.17
N GLY A 85 -0.14 13.89 12.23
CA GLY A 85 0.33 14.63 11.06
C GLY A 85 -0.30 16.00 10.90
N TYR A 86 -0.14 16.56 9.70
CA TYR A 86 -0.69 17.85 9.27
C TYR A 86 -1.85 17.64 8.33
N PHE A 87 -2.93 18.39 8.55
CA PHE A 87 -4.16 18.29 7.77
C PHE A 87 -4.58 19.69 7.31
N LEU A 88 -4.79 19.84 6.02
CA LEU A 88 -5.45 21.01 5.46
C LEU A 88 -6.93 20.94 5.84
N ILE A 89 -7.49 22.01 6.39
CA ILE A 89 -8.93 22.07 6.70
C ILE A 89 -9.68 22.18 5.39
N ASP A 90 -10.57 21.22 5.12
CA ASP A 90 -11.31 21.09 3.86
C ASP A 90 -12.82 20.92 4.05
N ASP A 91 -13.26 20.65 5.29
CA ASP A 91 -14.68 20.49 5.61
C ASP A 91 -15.03 21.23 6.91
N LEU A 92 -16.11 21.96 6.87
CA LEU A 92 -16.67 22.64 8.01
C LEU A 92 -18.19 22.50 7.99
N SER A 93 -18.73 21.82 8.99
CA SER A 93 -20.18 21.64 9.09
C SER A 93 -20.69 21.97 10.49
N PHE A 94 -21.97 22.35 10.54
CA PHE A 94 -22.67 22.70 11.77
C PHE A 94 -23.94 21.87 11.89
N SER A 95 -24.25 21.40 13.09
CA SER A 95 -25.45 20.63 13.38
C SER A 95 -26.04 21.04 14.71
N GLY A 96 -27.30 20.69 14.95
CA GLY A 96 -27.97 20.99 16.23
C GLY A 96 -29.47 20.73 16.21
N PRO A 97 -30.17 20.80 17.39
CA PRO A 97 -29.65 20.93 18.75
C PRO A 97 -29.09 19.61 19.33
N PRO A 98 -28.07 19.62 20.19
CA PRO A 98 -27.26 20.76 20.59
C PRO A 98 -26.34 21.25 19.47
N SER A 99 -25.96 22.55 19.50
CA SER A 99 -25.11 23.12 18.44
C SER A 99 -23.68 22.56 18.51
N VAL A 100 -23.24 21.93 17.45
CA VAL A 100 -21.91 21.33 17.26
C VAL A 100 -21.31 21.86 15.97
N ALA A 101 -20.02 22.22 16.01
CA ALA A 101 -19.22 22.48 14.83
C ALA A 101 -18.32 21.25 14.58
N SER A 102 -18.27 20.78 13.35
CA SER A 102 -17.37 19.73 12.91
C SER A 102 -16.34 20.34 11.96
N VAL A 103 -15.06 20.20 12.31
CA VAL A 103 -13.92 20.68 11.50
C VAL A 103 -13.19 19.47 11.00
N GLY A 104 -13.27 19.24 9.67
CA GLY A 104 -12.59 18.18 8.95
C GLY A 104 -11.31 18.69 8.30
N GLY A 105 -10.33 17.81 8.20
CA GLY A 105 -9.10 18.09 7.48
C GLY A 105 -8.52 16.83 6.83
N ILE A 106 -7.83 17.05 5.73
CA ILE A 106 -7.25 16.01 4.89
C ILE A 106 -5.72 16.14 4.84
N ALA A 107 -5.01 15.02 4.91
CA ALA A 107 -3.55 14.98 4.74
C ALA A 107 -3.22 15.19 3.26
N THR A 108 -3.03 16.45 2.88
CA THR A 108 -2.67 16.85 1.52
C THR A 108 -1.58 17.91 1.55
N PRO A 109 -0.76 18.07 0.51
CA PRO A 109 0.07 19.25 0.35
C PRO A 109 -0.77 20.53 0.40
N ILE A 110 -0.22 21.59 0.96
CA ILE A 110 -0.92 22.89 1.09
C ILE A 110 -1.27 23.50 -0.29
N ARG A 111 -0.63 23.02 -1.35
CA ARG A 111 -0.92 23.47 -2.72
C ARG A 111 -2.20 22.80 -3.23
N THR A 112 -3.18 23.62 -3.48
CA THR A 112 -4.51 23.20 -3.98
C THR A 112 -4.45 22.55 -5.36
N ASP A 113 -3.43 22.81 -6.16
CA ASP A 113 -3.26 22.22 -7.50
C ASP A 113 -2.92 20.73 -7.47
N PHE A 114 -2.54 20.17 -6.32
CA PHE A 114 -2.19 18.74 -6.19
C PHE A 114 -3.40 17.81 -6.19
N ASN A 115 -4.46 18.17 -5.47
CA ASN A 115 -5.65 17.33 -5.26
C ASN A 115 -6.94 17.86 -5.89
N VAL A 116 -6.93 19.09 -6.41
CA VAL A 116 -8.11 19.74 -6.99
C VAL A 116 -7.94 19.97 -8.50
N THR A 117 -6.75 20.40 -8.94
CA THR A 117 -6.53 20.74 -10.35
C THR A 117 -6.28 19.49 -11.19
N GLU A 118 -7.19 19.22 -12.12
CA GLU A 118 -7.01 18.14 -13.12
C GLU A 118 -5.97 18.58 -14.16
N LYS A 119 -5.15 17.62 -14.56
CA LYS A 119 -4.09 17.81 -15.54
C LYS A 119 -4.16 16.74 -16.61
N SER A 120 -3.79 17.13 -17.84
CA SER A 120 -3.55 16.18 -18.92
C SER A 120 -2.09 16.31 -19.36
N LYS A 121 -1.35 15.21 -19.30
CA LYS A 121 0.09 15.17 -19.57
C LYS A 121 0.51 13.78 -20.01
N THR A 122 1.38 13.72 -21.01
CA THR A 122 2.03 12.48 -21.43
C THR A 122 3.42 12.41 -20.80
N TRP A 123 3.66 11.32 -20.08
CA TRP A 123 4.96 10.98 -19.50
C TRP A 123 5.69 10.04 -20.44
N LYS A 124 6.95 10.35 -20.80
CA LYS A 124 7.72 9.53 -21.76
C LYS A 124 9.10 9.23 -21.23
N LYS A 125 9.61 8.01 -21.49
CA LYS A 125 10.96 7.54 -21.17
C LYS A 125 11.40 7.91 -19.75
N THR A 126 10.60 7.48 -18.78
CA THR A 126 10.77 7.77 -17.36
C THR A 126 10.60 6.50 -16.53
N THR A 127 10.43 6.64 -15.22
CA THR A 127 10.13 5.54 -14.31
C THR A 127 8.97 5.92 -13.39
N VAL A 128 8.36 4.94 -12.72
CA VAL A 128 7.33 5.19 -11.71
C VAL A 128 7.84 6.16 -10.65
N LYS A 129 9.04 5.91 -10.10
CA LYS A 129 9.69 6.80 -9.14
C LYS A 129 9.96 8.18 -9.72
N GLY A 130 10.42 8.26 -10.98
CA GLY A 130 10.67 9.53 -11.67
C GLY A 130 9.42 10.39 -11.80
N ILE A 131 8.28 9.79 -12.15
CA ILE A 131 6.98 10.47 -12.20
C ILE A 131 6.60 10.98 -10.81
N LEU A 132 6.64 10.12 -9.79
CA LEU A 132 6.27 10.47 -8.41
C LEU A 132 7.20 11.54 -7.82
N GLN A 133 8.49 11.51 -8.16
CA GLN A 133 9.46 12.54 -7.77
C GLN A 133 9.10 13.91 -8.36
N LYS A 134 8.70 13.94 -9.63
CA LYS A 134 8.27 15.18 -10.28
C LYS A 134 6.99 15.73 -9.65
N ILE A 135 5.99 14.86 -9.45
CA ILE A 135 4.71 15.22 -8.82
C ILE A 135 4.93 15.72 -7.39
N SER A 136 5.74 15.03 -6.58
CA SER A 136 6.02 15.44 -5.20
C SER A 136 6.76 16.76 -5.13
N SER A 137 7.72 16.99 -6.05
CA SER A 137 8.46 18.25 -6.14
C SER A 137 7.55 19.43 -6.52
N GLU A 138 6.64 19.23 -7.47
CA GLU A 138 5.63 20.23 -7.85
C GLU A 138 4.70 20.56 -6.68
N ALA A 139 4.36 19.56 -5.85
CA ALA A 139 3.54 19.73 -4.66
C ALA A 139 4.29 20.31 -3.45
N GLY A 140 5.61 20.47 -3.53
CA GLY A 140 6.45 20.97 -2.42
C GLY A 140 6.58 19.98 -1.26
N ILE A 141 6.47 18.67 -1.52
CA ILE A 141 6.61 17.60 -0.53
C ILE A 141 7.77 16.67 -0.88
N THR A 142 8.29 15.96 0.12
CA THR A 142 9.39 15.02 -0.07
C THR A 142 8.87 13.63 -0.44
N LEU A 143 9.43 13.01 -1.49
CA LEU A 143 9.19 11.61 -1.81
C LEU A 143 10.09 10.70 -0.96
N TYR A 144 9.49 9.76 -0.26
CA TYR A 144 10.16 8.58 0.28
C TYR A 144 9.70 7.36 -0.51
N PHE A 145 10.62 6.72 -1.24
CA PHE A 145 10.30 5.59 -2.11
C PHE A 145 11.08 4.35 -1.66
N SER A 146 10.37 3.32 -1.23
CA SER A 146 10.89 2.02 -0.83
C SER A 146 10.18 0.94 -1.63
N GLY A 147 10.87 0.39 -2.61
CA GLY A 147 10.32 -0.62 -3.51
C GLY A 147 11.07 -0.65 -4.82
N GLN A 148 10.66 -1.56 -5.70
CA GLN A 148 11.22 -1.63 -7.04
C GLN A 148 10.71 -0.46 -7.88
N ASP A 149 11.63 0.16 -8.64
CA ASP A 149 11.28 1.16 -9.64
C ASP A 149 11.04 0.49 -10.99
N TYR A 150 10.03 0.95 -11.71
CA TYR A 150 9.60 0.35 -12.97
C TYR A 150 9.74 1.37 -14.11
N PRO A 151 10.32 0.97 -15.26
CA PRO A 151 10.42 1.84 -16.43
C PRO A 151 9.05 2.08 -17.06
N ILE A 152 8.86 3.28 -17.57
CA ILE A 152 7.67 3.73 -18.29
C ILE A 152 8.13 4.31 -19.63
N ASP A 153 7.76 3.68 -20.73
CA ASP A 153 8.02 4.18 -22.08
C ASP A 153 7.09 5.36 -22.40
N GLU A 154 5.78 5.17 -22.20
CA GLU A 154 4.77 6.21 -22.39
C GLU A 154 3.56 5.96 -21.49
N LEU A 155 3.11 6.98 -20.74
CA LEU A 155 1.94 6.91 -19.87
C LEU A 155 1.19 8.23 -19.92
N GLU A 156 -0.12 8.17 -20.06
CA GLU A 156 -0.97 9.34 -20.07
C GLU A 156 -1.64 9.58 -18.69
N GLN A 157 -1.51 10.79 -18.21
CA GLN A 157 -2.38 11.37 -17.20
C GLN A 157 -3.46 12.16 -17.95
N SER A 158 -4.70 11.70 -17.95
CA SER A 158 -5.80 12.33 -18.69
C SER A 158 -6.88 12.78 -17.72
N ASN A 159 -7.07 14.09 -17.63
CA ASN A 159 -8.09 14.73 -16.77
C ASN A 159 -8.10 14.16 -15.32
N LYS A 160 -6.92 14.05 -14.73
CA LYS A 160 -6.75 13.55 -13.37
C LYS A 160 -5.92 14.51 -12.55
N THR A 161 -6.28 14.67 -11.27
CA THR A 161 -5.42 15.37 -10.33
C THR A 161 -4.10 14.63 -10.13
N ASN A 162 -3.05 15.32 -9.75
CA ASN A 162 -1.76 14.69 -9.46
C ASN A 162 -1.88 13.62 -8.36
N GLN A 163 -2.74 13.84 -7.37
CA GLN A 163 -2.99 12.89 -6.29
C GLN A 163 -3.66 11.61 -6.80
N SER A 164 -4.76 11.72 -7.53
CA SER A 164 -5.49 10.57 -8.07
C SER A 164 -4.63 9.75 -9.02
N PHE A 165 -3.91 10.45 -9.94
CA PHE A 165 -3.01 9.80 -10.87
C PHE A 165 -1.85 9.06 -10.17
N ALA A 166 -1.24 9.67 -9.14
CA ALA A 166 -0.17 9.03 -8.37
C ALA A 166 -0.67 7.78 -7.62
N PHE A 167 -1.86 7.80 -7.03
CA PHE A 167 -2.46 6.62 -6.41
C PHE A 167 -2.72 5.51 -7.42
N GLU A 168 -3.32 5.81 -8.56
CA GLU A 168 -3.59 4.82 -9.61
C GLU A 168 -2.30 4.22 -10.17
N LEU A 169 -1.28 5.07 -10.40
CA LEU A 169 0.03 4.63 -10.86
C LEU A 169 0.65 3.65 -9.86
N CYS A 170 0.70 4.01 -8.59
CA CYS A 170 1.21 3.13 -7.54
C CYS A 170 0.44 1.80 -7.50
N ASN A 171 -0.88 1.86 -7.50
CA ASN A 171 -1.73 0.67 -7.43
C ASN A 171 -1.51 -0.29 -8.61
N SER A 172 -1.28 0.24 -9.83
CA SER A 172 -1.00 -0.55 -11.02
C SER A 172 0.28 -1.39 -10.89
N TYR A 173 1.21 -0.98 -10.05
CA TYR A 173 2.48 -1.66 -9.79
C TYR A 173 2.55 -2.33 -8.39
N ASN A 174 1.40 -2.53 -7.74
CA ASN A 174 1.31 -3.09 -6.38
C ASN A 174 2.09 -2.28 -5.33
N LEU A 175 2.26 -0.98 -5.60
CA LEU A 175 2.86 -0.05 -4.66
C LEU A 175 1.76 0.61 -3.83
N ALA A 176 1.96 0.68 -2.53
CA ALA A 176 1.14 1.48 -1.64
C ALA A 176 1.68 2.91 -1.62
N MET A 177 0.78 3.90 -1.69
CA MET A 177 1.13 5.31 -1.55
C MET A 177 0.35 5.92 -0.40
N LYS A 178 1.05 6.63 0.48
CA LYS A 178 0.50 7.34 1.62
C LYS A 178 1.00 8.79 1.65
N LEU A 179 0.11 9.70 1.92
CA LEU A 179 0.45 11.10 2.24
C LEU A 179 0.48 11.27 3.76
N TYR A 180 1.63 11.53 4.32
CA TYR A 180 1.80 11.68 5.76
C TYR A 180 2.86 12.74 6.08
N ASN A 181 2.52 13.65 6.96
CA ASN A 181 3.43 14.65 7.50
C ASN A 181 4.25 15.39 6.42
N ARG A 182 3.58 15.88 5.38
CA ARG A 182 4.16 16.57 4.20
C ARG A 182 5.15 15.70 3.41
N ARG A 183 4.93 14.40 3.40
CA ARG A 183 5.73 13.44 2.62
C ARG A 183 4.80 12.56 1.79
N MET A 184 5.27 12.21 0.62
CA MET A 184 4.71 11.12 -0.17
C MET A 184 5.54 9.87 0.15
N VAL A 185 4.94 8.90 0.80
CA VAL A 185 5.58 7.63 1.19
C VAL A 185 5.06 6.55 0.26
N VAL A 186 5.96 5.92 -0.48
CA VAL A 186 5.63 4.83 -1.42
C VAL A 186 6.43 3.60 -1.06
N PHE A 187 5.76 2.44 -1.00
CA PHE A 187 6.38 1.18 -0.62
C PHE A 187 5.70 -0.01 -1.31
N ASP A 188 6.42 -1.13 -1.46
CA ASP A 188 5.83 -2.36 -1.96
C ASP A 188 4.88 -2.95 -0.90
N GLN A 189 3.61 -3.12 -1.27
CA GLN A 189 2.59 -3.59 -0.33
C GLN A 189 2.83 -5.05 0.07
N THR A 190 3.29 -5.90 -0.86
CA THR A 190 3.56 -7.31 -0.56
C THR A 190 4.73 -7.46 0.42
N GLU A 191 5.79 -6.64 0.29
CA GLU A 191 6.89 -6.63 1.27
C GLU A 191 6.37 -6.30 2.68
N TYR A 192 5.42 -5.38 2.79
CA TYR A 192 4.83 -5.01 4.08
C TYR A 192 3.89 -6.07 4.63
N GLU A 193 3.14 -6.74 3.76
CA GLU A 193 2.31 -7.89 4.11
C GLU A 193 3.15 -9.09 4.58
N ASP A 194 4.36 -9.27 4.03
CA ASP A 194 5.27 -10.36 4.39
C ASP A 194 6.00 -10.13 5.73
N LYS A 195 6.11 -8.88 6.19
CA LYS A 195 6.74 -8.56 7.48
C LYS A 195 6.10 -9.37 8.61
N LYS A 196 6.91 -9.78 9.58
CA LYS A 196 6.41 -10.43 10.79
C LYS A 196 5.33 -9.56 11.45
N ALA A 197 4.23 -10.18 11.85
CA ALA A 197 3.18 -9.48 12.58
C ALA A 197 3.75 -8.87 13.88
N SER A 198 3.55 -7.56 14.05
CA SER A 198 4.01 -6.80 15.21
C SER A 198 2.95 -6.70 16.32
N LEU A 199 1.74 -7.16 16.02
CA LEU A 199 0.58 -7.10 16.90
C LEU A 199 -0.03 -8.49 17.05
N ASN A 200 -0.59 -8.77 18.22
CA ASN A 200 -1.42 -9.94 18.47
C ASN A 200 -2.79 -9.43 18.95
N ILE A 201 -3.85 -9.85 18.28
CA ILE A 201 -5.24 -9.45 18.57
C ILE A 201 -6.04 -10.72 18.84
N ASN A 202 -6.51 -10.87 20.07
CA ASN A 202 -7.38 -11.99 20.43
C ASN A 202 -8.84 -11.51 20.50
N LYS A 203 -9.77 -12.36 20.09
CA LYS A 203 -11.22 -12.09 20.12
C LYS A 203 -11.72 -11.57 21.47
N SER A 204 -11.15 -12.04 22.58
CA SER A 204 -11.51 -11.59 23.94
C SER A 204 -11.18 -10.12 24.25
N GLN A 205 -10.35 -9.47 23.44
CA GLN A 205 -9.94 -8.06 23.60
C GLN A 205 -10.86 -7.11 22.84
N LEU A 206 -11.78 -7.62 22.04
CA LEU A 206 -12.59 -6.84 21.10
C LEU A 206 -13.89 -6.38 21.78
N GLU A 207 -14.26 -5.13 21.53
CA GLU A 207 -15.58 -4.60 21.84
C GLU A 207 -16.61 -5.07 20.79
N SER A 208 -16.22 -5.03 19.53
CA SER A 208 -17.03 -5.56 18.43
C SER A 208 -16.16 -6.01 17.27
N TRP A 209 -16.72 -6.84 16.42
CA TRP A 209 -16.02 -7.34 15.24
C TRP A 209 -17.00 -7.72 14.12
N ASN A 210 -16.53 -7.64 12.89
CA ASN A 210 -17.20 -8.13 11.70
C ASN A 210 -16.17 -8.81 10.80
N ILE A 211 -16.48 -9.98 10.24
CA ILE A 211 -15.61 -10.69 9.31
C ILE A 211 -16.41 -11.01 8.05
N GLY A 212 -15.92 -10.54 6.92
CA GLY A 212 -16.43 -10.84 5.60
C GLY A 212 -15.55 -11.86 4.89
N LYS A 213 -16.16 -12.91 4.33
CA LYS A 213 -15.47 -13.86 3.46
C LYS A 213 -16.24 -14.04 2.15
N LYS A 214 -15.71 -13.49 1.07
CA LYS A 214 -16.33 -13.55 -0.26
C LYS A 214 -15.79 -14.75 -1.03
N MET A 215 -16.46 -15.88 -0.95
CA MET A 215 -16.02 -17.16 -1.57
C MET A 215 -15.95 -17.10 -3.10
N THR A 216 -16.77 -16.28 -3.73
CA THR A 216 -16.87 -16.17 -5.19
C THR A 216 -15.87 -15.23 -5.82
N ARG A 217 -15.15 -14.42 -5.05
CA ARG A 217 -14.22 -13.39 -5.55
C ARG A 217 -12.74 -13.79 -5.47
N ALA A 218 -12.42 -14.92 -4.87
CA ALA A 218 -11.05 -15.42 -4.83
C ALA A 218 -10.67 -16.01 -6.19
N TYR A 219 -9.69 -15.41 -6.83
CA TYR A 219 -9.13 -15.93 -8.08
C TYR A 219 -7.92 -16.80 -7.78
N ASP A 220 -7.81 -17.90 -8.54
CA ASP A 220 -6.69 -18.82 -8.46
C ASP A 220 -5.50 -18.33 -9.29
N GLY A 221 -5.78 -17.48 -10.28
CA GLY A 221 -4.78 -16.89 -11.15
C GLY A 221 -5.32 -15.70 -11.92
N VAL A 222 -4.48 -15.13 -12.76
CA VAL A 222 -4.79 -14.00 -13.64
C VAL A 222 -4.29 -14.27 -15.05
N SER A 223 -4.98 -13.74 -16.02
CA SER A 223 -4.58 -13.74 -17.45
C SER A 223 -4.78 -12.34 -18.01
N ILE A 224 -3.76 -11.81 -18.67
CA ILE A 224 -3.79 -10.56 -19.39
C ILE A 224 -3.43 -10.82 -20.84
N SER A 225 -4.19 -10.22 -21.76
CA SER A 225 -3.88 -10.23 -23.21
C SER A 225 -3.65 -8.79 -23.66
N TYR A 226 -2.55 -8.54 -24.33
CA TYR A 226 -2.21 -7.22 -24.86
C TYR A 226 -1.60 -7.34 -26.26
N THR A 227 -1.76 -6.29 -27.05
CA THR A 227 -1.18 -6.23 -28.40
C THR A 227 0.13 -5.43 -28.35
N ASP A 228 1.24 -6.09 -28.68
CA ASP A 228 2.52 -5.42 -28.91
C ASP A 228 2.44 -4.67 -30.25
N SER A 229 2.24 -3.36 -30.19
CA SER A 229 2.10 -2.51 -31.38
C SER A 229 3.36 -2.48 -32.26
N LYS A 230 4.55 -2.77 -31.67
CA LYS A 230 5.83 -2.81 -32.40
C LYS A 230 5.98 -4.09 -33.21
N LYS A 231 5.36 -5.18 -32.77
CA LYS A 231 5.45 -6.51 -33.40
C LYS A 231 4.15 -6.95 -34.07
N ASN A 232 3.08 -6.18 -33.92
CA ASN A 232 1.72 -6.51 -34.37
C ASN A 232 1.27 -7.91 -33.97
N GLN A 233 1.62 -8.30 -32.74
CA GLN A 233 1.30 -9.61 -32.16
C GLN A 233 0.52 -9.44 -30.87
N THR A 234 -0.52 -10.24 -30.70
CA THR A 234 -1.22 -10.34 -29.42
C THR A 234 -0.49 -11.34 -28.54
N LEU A 235 0.02 -10.87 -27.41
CA LEU A 235 0.69 -11.68 -26.41
C LEU A 235 -0.24 -11.89 -25.23
N SER A 236 -0.17 -13.05 -24.62
CA SER A 236 -0.91 -13.35 -23.40
C SER A 236 0.05 -13.79 -22.28
N TYR A 237 -0.20 -13.28 -21.08
CA TYR A 237 0.50 -13.68 -19.86
C TYR A 237 -0.51 -14.32 -18.92
N LYS A 238 -0.15 -15.45 -18.30
CA LYS A 238 -0.96 -16.12 -17.29
C LYS A 238 -0.12 -16.42 -16.07
N PHE A 239 -0.64 -16.08 -14.89
CA PHE A 239 -0.04 -16.37 -13.61
C PHE A 239 -1.02 -17.11 -12.70
N MET A 240 -0.54 -18.11 -11.98
CA MET A 240 -1.34 -18.89 -11.04
C MET A 240 -0.78 -18.74 -9.62
N LEU A 241 -1.65 -18.42 -8.67
CA LEU A 241 -1.34 -18.42 -7.23
C LEU A 241 -1.42 -19.83 -6.64
N LYS A 242 -2.32 -20.64 -7.17
CA LYS A 242 -2.57 -22.02 -6.77
C LYS A 242 -3.26 -22.78 -7.91
N ASP A 243 -3.33 -24.07 -7.80
CA ASP A 243 -4.11 -24.90 -8.73
C ASP A 243 -5.60 -24.54 -8.61
N GLY A 244 -6.24 -24.32 -9.75
CA GLY A 244 -7.65 -23.96 -9.81
C GLY A 244 -8.07 -23.46 -11.20
N SER A 245 -9.35 -23.14 -11.35
CA SER A 245 -9.95 -22.75 -12.63
C SER A 245 -10.42 -21.30 -12.69
N ARG A 246 -10.42 -20.59 -11.54
CA ARG A 246 -10.90 -19.20 -11.49
C ARG A 246 -9.80 -18.24 -11.90
N ILE A 247 -9.84 -17.81 -13.16
CA ILE A 247 -8.85 -16.91 -13.75
C ILE A 247 -9.46 -15.52 -13.89
N LEU A 248 -8.82 -14.51 -13.29
CA LEU A 248 -9.11 -13.11 -13.54
C LEU A 248 -8.60 -12.75 -14.93
N LYS A 249 -9.51 -12.43 -15.85
CA LYS A 249 -9.14 -12.00 -17.21
C LYS A 249 -9.07 -10.48 -17.26
N LEU A 250 -7.92 -9.96 -17.68
CA LEU A 250 -7.68 -8.52 -17.80
C LEU A 250 -7.56 -8.15 -19.29
N ASN A 251 -8.23 -7.06 -19.66
CA ASN A 251 -8.14 -6.44 -20.98
C ASN A 251 -7.49 -5.06 -20.82
N GLU A 252 -6.26 -5.03 -20.32
CA GLU A 252 -5.51 -3.80 -20.08
C GLU A 252 -4.34 -3.72 -21.06
N THR A 253 -3.95 -2.50 -21.41
CA THR A 253 -2.76 -2.28 -22.22
C THR A 253 -1.49 -2.46 -21.40
N ALA A 254 -0.51 -3.13 -21.98
CA ALA A 254 0.82 -3.27 -21.42
C ALA A 254 1.88 -2.91 -22.44
N GLU A 255 2.95 -2.29 -21.99
CA GLU A 255 4.06 -1.85 -22.87
C GLU A 255 5.04 -2.98 -23.19
N SER A 256 5.06 -3.99 -22.35
CA SER A 256 5.93 -5.16 -22.46
C SER A 256 5.34 -6.36 -21.73
N LEU A 257 5.91 -7.56 -21.96
CA LEU A 257 5.53 -8.75 -21.22
C LEU A 257 5.82 -8.59 -19.71
N GLN A 258 6.89 -7.90 -19.35
CA GLN A 258 7.22 -7.62 -17.95
C GLN A 258 6.19 -6.67 -17.30
N ASP A 259 5.79 -5.62 -18.00
CA ASP A 259 4.76 -4.69 -17.55
C ASP A 259 3.41 -5.42 -17.39
N ALA A 260 3.04 -6.26 -18.36
CA ALA A 260 1.85 -7.11 -18.28
C ALA A 260 1.88 -8.05 -17.06
N GLU A 261 3.03 -8.66 -16.77
CA GLU A 261 3.21 -9.53 -15.62
C GLU A 261 2.98 -8.76 -14.30
N ILE A 262 3.61 -7.61 -14.15
CA ILE A 262 3.52 -6.80 -12.93
C ILE A 262 2.09 -6.33 -12.70
N LYS A 263 1.46 -5.74 -13.73
CA LYS A 263 0.08 -5.25 -13.65
C LYS A 263 -0.92 -6.38 -13.39
N ALA A 264 -0.74 -7.53 -14.04
CA ALA A 264 -1.60 -8.69 -13.81
C ALA A 264 -1.51 -9.20 -12.37
N LYS A 265 -0.30 -9.34 -11.82
CA LYS A 265 -0.09 -9.73 -10.42
C LYS A 265 -0.68 -8.70 -9.45
N ALA A 266 -0.45 -7.41 -9.69
CA ALA A 266 -1.01 -6.33 -8.87
C ALA A 266 -2.54 -6.42 -8.79
N LYS A 267 -3.20 -6.56 -9.94
CA LYS A 267 -4.67 -6.70 -10.01
C LYS A 267 -5.20 -7.97 -9.34
N LEU A 268 -4.50 -9.10 -9.51
CA LEU A 268 -4.88 -10.35 -8.84
C LEU A 268 -4.81 -10.20 -7.31
N LEU A 269 -3.73 -9.59 -6.80
CA LEU A 269 -3.57 -9.35 -5.38
C LEU A 269 -4.61 -8.37 -4.85
N GLU A 270 -4.85 -7.26 -5.55
CA GLU A 270 -5.90 -6.29 -5.21
C GLU A 270 -7.27 -6.95 -5.04
N HIS A 271 -7.68 -7.77 -6.00
CA HIS A 271 -8.95 -8.51 -5.92
C HIS A 271 -8.97 -9.50 -4.75
N ASN A 272 -7.91 -10.25 -4.57
CA ASN A 272 -7.88 -11.32 -3.58
C ASN A 272 -7.77 -10.79 -2.13
N ARG A 273 -7.15 -9.63 -1.90
CA ARG A 273 -7.15 -8.93 -0.60
C ARG A 273 -8.57 -8.65 -0.09
N GLN A 274 -9.50 -8.38 -1.01
CA GLN A 274 -10.90 -8.14 -0.66
C GLN A 274 -11.72 -9.41 -0.35
N CYS A 275 -11.12 -10.60 -0.47
CA CYS A 275 -11.85 -11.86 -0.27
C CYS A 275 -12.10 -12.20 1.18
N GLN A 276 -11.17 -11.87 2.08
CA GLN A 276 -11.34 -12.06 3.51
C GLN A 276 -10.92 -10.78 4.24
N THR A 277 -11.91 -10.05 4.70
CA THR A 277 -11.73 -8.77 5.40
C THR A 277 -12.25 -8.89 6.84
N MET A 278 -11.70 -8.10 7.72
CA MET A 278 -12.07 -8.06 9.12
C MET A 278 -12.09 -6.62 9.61
N SER A 279 -13.16 -6.23 10.26
CA SER A 279 -13.28 -4.99 11.03
C SER A 279 -13.34 -5.34 12.50
N VAL A 280 -12.48 -4.73 13.32
CA VAL A 280 -12.47 -4.94 14.77
C VAL A 280 -12.40 -3.62 15.51
N LYS A 281 -13.22 -3.48 16.54
CA LYS A 281 -13.17 -2.35 17.47
C LYS A 281 -12.64 -2.80 18.82
N LEU A 282 -11.68 -2.07 19.35
CA LEU A 282 -11.02 -2.39 20.61
C LEU A 282 -10.56 -1.12 21.31
N MET A 283 -10.14 -1.28 22.58
CA MET A 283 -9.58 -0.16 23.33
C MET A 283 -8.43 0.48 22.57
N GLY A 284 -8.44 1.80 22.45
CA GLY A 284 -7.46 2.57 21.69
C GLY A 284 -6.04 2.41 22.22
N ASP A 285 -5.09 2.34 21.31
CA ASP A 285 -3.66 2.36 21.59
C ASP A 285 -2.90 2.97 20.40
N THR A 286 -1.87 3.74 20.66
CA THR A 286 -1.00 4.34 19.65
C THR A 286 -0.11 3.33 18.91
N LYS A 287 -0.10 2.07 19.33
CA LYS A 287 0.59 0.98 18.61
C LYS A 287 -0.15 0.52 17.36
N TYR A 288 -1.47 0.77 17.27
CA TYR A 288 -2.27 0.44 16.10
C TYR A 288 -2.02 1.48 15.03
N ILE A 289 -1.39 1.06 13.96
CA ILE A 289 -0.96 1.90 12.84
C ILE A 289 -1.26 1.14 11.55
N ALA A 290 -1.82 1.80 10.57
CA ALA A 290 -2.02 1.23 9.24
C ALA A 290 -0.69 0.78 8.62
N SER A 291 -0.73 -0.15 7.68
CA SER A 291 0.43 -0.83 7.08
C SER A 291 1.20 -1.80 7.98
N LYS A 292 0.74 -2.05 9.20
CA LYS A 292 1.28 -3.12 10.05
C LYS A 292 0.51 -4.43 9.87
N CYS A 293 1.15 -5.53 10.26
CA CYS A 293 0.48 -6.83 10.34
C CYS A 293 0.15 -7.20 11.78
N ALA A 294 -1.00 -7.86 11.94
CA ALA A 294 -1.49 -8.43 13.19
C ALA A 294 -1.73 -9.94 13.04
N ASN A 295 -1.37 -10.74 14.05
CA ASN A 295 -1.87 -12.09 14.20
C ASN A 295 -3.20 -12.02 14.93
N VAL A 296 -4.25 -12.50 14.29
CA VAL A 296 -5.60 -12.56 14.85
C VAL A 296 -5.90 -13.98 15.31
N SER A 297 -6.51 -14.13 16.47
CA SER A 297 -6.83 -15.42 17.09
C SER A 297 -8.18 -15.44 17.80
N GLY A 298 -8.74 -16.65 17.95
CA GLY A 298 -10.01 -16.87 18.63
C GLY A 298 -11.22 -16.95 17.69
N PHE A 299 -10.99 -17.01 16.37
CA PHE A 299 -12.02 -17.14 15.32
C PHE A 299 -11.94 -18.48 14.58
N GLY A 300 -11.14 -19.43 15.07
CA GLY A 300 -10.99 -20.77 14.51
C GLY A 300 -10.34 -20.74 13.13
N LYS A 301 -11.05 -21.19 12.08
CA LYS A 301 -10.52 -21.23 10.71
C LYS A 301 -10.28 -19.84 10.08
N LEU A 302 -10.68 -18.78 10.74
CA LEU A 302 -10.46 -17.39 10.31
C LEU A 302 -9.28 -16.77 11.05
N ASP A 303 -8.64 -17.50 11.97
CA ASP A 303 -7.39 -17.09 12.61
C ASP A 303 -6.29 -16.95 11.55
N GLY A 304 -5.34 -16.04 11.79
CA GLY A 304 -4.22 -15.87 10.88
C GLY A 304 -3.60 -14.50 10.92
N LYS A 305 -2.75 -14.26 9.93
CA LYS A 305 -2.09 -12.97 9.74
C LYS A 305 -2.96 -12.07 8.89
N TYR A 306 -3.19 -10.87 9.39
CA TYR A 306 -3.94 -9.81 8.72
C TYR A 306 -3.07 -8.57 8.57
N TYR A 307 -3.22 -7.89 7.44
CA TYR A 307 -2.63 -6.58 7.19
C TYR A 307 -3.65 -5.50 7.53
N ILE A 308 -3.23 -4.45 8.19
CA ILE A 308 -4.09 -3.35 8.61
C ILE A 308 -4.15 -2.30 7.50
N ASP A 309 -5.30 -2.21 6.85
CA ASP A 309 -5.56 -1.26 5.77
C ASP A 309 -5.86 0.14 6.31
N THR A 310 -6.67 0.21 7.38
CA THR A 310 -7.09 1.47 7.98
C THR A 310 -7.17 1.32 9.49
N VAL A 311 -6.75 2.34 10.21
CA VAL A 311 -6.99 2.49 11.64
C VAL A 311 -7.76 3.78 11.89
N THR A 312 -8.96 3.68 12.43
CA THR A 312 -9.72 4.82 12.91
C THR A 312 -9.48 4.98 14.40
N HIS A 313 -8.77 6.03 14.79
CA HIS A 313 -8.60 6.44 16.19
C HIS A 313 -9.73 7.37 16.58
N GLU A 314 -10.53 6.98 17.55
CA GLU A 314 -11.71 7.74 17.96
C GLU A 314 -11.68 8.02 19.46
N LYS A 315 -11.84 9.29 19.82
CA LYS A 315 -11.99 9.73 21.20
C LYS A 315 -13.22 10.62 21.32
N ASN A 316 -14.20 10.18 22.09
CA ASN A 316 -15.42 10.95 22.36
C ASN A 316 -15.50 11.30 23.84
N ALA A 317 -16.10 12.46 24.15
CA ALA A 317 -16.43 12.82 25.49
C ALA A 317 -17.40 11.77 26.09
N GLY A 318 -17.01 11.12 27.17
CA GLY A 318 -17.83 10.11 27.86
C GLY A 318 -17.62 8.65 27.44
N SER A 319 -17.13 8.34 26.23
CA SER A 319 -16.93 6.94 25.81
C SER A 319 -15.48 6.47 25.81
N GLY A 320 -14.52 7.38 25.99
CA GLY A 320 -13.10 7.02 26.04
C GLY A 320 -12.42 7.04 24.67
N TYR A 321 -11.30 6.31 24.58
CA TYR A 321 -10.49 6.22 23.37
C TYR A 321 -10.50 4.79 22.82
N TYR A 322 -10.93 4.63 21.57
CA TYR A 322 -11.04 3.37 20.85
C TYR A 322 -10.31 3.43 19.53
N CYS A 323 -9.95 2.26 19.03
CA CYS A 323 -9.48 2.09 17.66
C CYS A 323 -10.37 1.09 16.93
N THR A 324 -10.75 1.41 15.70
CA THR A 324 -11.33 0.47 14.76
C THR A 324 -10.29 0.15 13.68
N LEU A 325 -10.00 -1.12 13.49
CA LEU A 325 -9.03 -1.60 12.50
C LEU A 325 -9.79 -2.29 11.38
N GLU A 326 -9.62 -1.79 10.16
CA GLU A 326 -10.04 -2.47 8.94
C GLU A 326 -8.84 -3.24 8.39
N MET A 327 -9.01 -4.53 8.15
CA MET A 327 -7.91 -5.43 7.82
C MET A 327 -8.31 -6.41 6.73
N HIS A 328 -7.34 -6.88 5.96
CA HIS A 328 -7.52 -8.05 5.09
C HIS A 328 -6.56 -9.18 5.48
N ALA A 329 -6.97 -10.43 5.21
CA ALA A 329 -6.12 -11.59 5.43
C ALA A 329 -4.95 -11.56 4.44
N VAL A 330 -3.71 -11.72 4.95
CA VAL A 330 -2.52 -11.75 4.12
C VAL A 330 -2.53 -12.98 3.22
N ILE A 331 -2.34 -12.75 1.92
CA ILE A 331 -2.26 -13.79 0.91
C ILE A 331 -0.82 -14.26 0.82
N ILE A 332 -0.57 -15.52 1.19
CA ILE A 332 0.75 -16.11 1.03
C ILE A 332 0.92 -16.49 -0.44
N VAL A 333 1.69 -15.70 -1.17
CA VAL A 333 2.02 -15.97 -2.58
C VAL A 333 3.10 -17.04 -2.64
N LYS A 334 2.70 -18.31 -2.63
CA LYS A 334 3.57 -19.41 -3.00
C LYS A 334 3.29 -19.76 -4.47
N GLY A 335 3.75 -18.92 -5.39
CA GLY A 335 3.34 -19.02 -6.78
C GLY A 335 4.24 -19.87 -7.64
N VAL A 336 3.65 -20.74 -8.45
CA VAL A 336 4.26 -21.31 -9.64
C VAL A 336 3.93 -20.40 -10.82
N THR A 337 4.92 -19.82 -11.45
CA THR A 337 4.74 -19.01 -12.66
C THR A 337 4.57 -19.94 -13.84
N VAL A 338 3.41 -19.92 -14.49
CA VAL A 338 3.20 -20.56 -15.80
C VAL A 338 3.09 -19.45 -16.83
N ALA A 339 4.19 -19.13 -17.48
CA ALA A 339 4.15 -18.33 -18.68
C ALA A 339 3.81 -19.24 -19.86
N LYS A 340 2.63 -19.06 -20.47
CA LYS A 340 2.35 -19.53 -21.83
C LYS A 340 2.35 -18.32 -22.73
N VAL A 341 3.27 -18.29 -23.67
CA VAL A 341 3.20 -17.45 -24.85
C VAL A 341 2.39 -18.24 -25.87
N ASP A 342 1.11 -17.94 -26.04
CA ASP A 342 0.36 -18.42 -27.19
C ASP A 342 0.62 -17.46 -28.35
N SER A 343 1.63 -17.76 -29.16
CA SER A 343 1.66 -17.29 -30.54
C SER A 343 0.67 -18.14 -31.29
N GLY A 344 -0.44 -17.51 -31.76
CA GLY A 344 -1.38 -18.19 -32.65
C GLY A 344 -0.66 -18.65 -33.92
N ASP A 345 -0.25 -19.88 -33.94
CA ASP A 345 -0.19 -20.71 -35.16
C ASP A 345 -0.19 -22.19 -34.76
N THR A 346 -1.00 -22.93 -35.47
CA THR A 346 -1.29 -24.34 -35.27
C THR A 346 -0.15 -25.23 -35.78
N THR A 347 0.01 -26.35 -35.03
CA THR A 347 0.71 -27.62 -35.36
C THR A 347 2.17 -27.77 -34.97
N LYS A 348 2.44 -28.54 -33.92
CA LYS A 348 2.95 -29.93 -33.92
C LYS A 348 3.44 -30.39 -32.53
N LYS A 349 2.91 -31.54 -32.18
CA LYS A 349 3.31 -32.67 -31.33
C LYS A 349 4.62 -32.63 -30.53
N ALA A 350 4.45 -32.98 -29.26
CA ALA A 350 5.48 -33.19 -28.24
C ALA A 350 6.52 -34.25 -28.61
N SER A 351 7.77 -34.01 -28.26
CA SER A 351 8.74 -35.06 -27.96
C SER A 351 9.51 -34.63 -26.68
N GLU A 352 9.46 -35.47 -25.70
CA GLU A 352 10.29 -35.38 -24.49
C GLU A 352 11.76 -35.54 -24.86
N SER A 353 12.62 -34.64 -24.40
CA SER A 353 14.06 -34.81 -24.43
C SER A 353 14.66 -34.33 -23.14
N SER A 354 15.38 -35.22 -22.50
CA SER A 354 16.17 -35.06 -21.30
C SER A 354 17.11 -33.85 -21.37
N ALA A 355 16.95 -32.92 -20.44
CA ALA A 355 17.68 -31.66 -20.43
C ALA A 355 19.03 -31.81 -19.71
N GLN A 356 20.10 -31.50 -20.43
CA GLN A 356 21.45 -31.32 -19.91
C GLN A 356 21.56 -29.88 -19.33
N SER A 357 21.88 -29.75 -18.05
CA SER A 357 22.13 -28.46 -17.41
C SER A 357 23.39 -27.79 -17.96
N LYS A 358 23.30 -26.50 -18.33
CA LYS A 358 24.44 -25.67 -18.78
C LYS A 358 24.82 -24.71 -17.67
N THR A 359 26.09 -24.32 -17.57
CA THR A 359 26.55 -23.29 -16.65
C THR A 359 26.78 -21.98 -17.40
N TYR A 360 26.52 -20.85 -16.72
CA TYR A 360 26.76 -19.51 -17.24
C TYR A 360 27.32 -18.60 -16.17
N THR A 361 28.38 -17.85 -16.46
CA THR A 361 28.97 -16.86 -15.53
C THR A 361 28.45 -15.47 -15.88
N ILE A 362 27.85 -14.80 -14.90
CA ILE A 362 27.29 -13.47 -15.03
C ILE A 362 28.38 -12.48 -15.44
N VAL A 363 28.08 -11.66 -16.46
CA VAL A 363 28.93 -10.53 -16.87
C VAL A 363 28.26 -9.20 -16.55
N SER A 364 29.03 -8.09 -16.61
CA SER A 364 28.50 -6.76 -16.32
C SER A 364 27.37 -6.39 -17.29
N GLY A 365 26.24 -5.92 -16.74
CA GLY A 365 25.03 -5.56 -17.51
C GLY A 365 24.04 -6.70 -17.74
N ASP A 366 24.31 -7.89 -17.18
CA ASP A 366 23.36 -8.99 -17.19
C ASP A 366 22.21 -8.78 -16.19
N THR A 367 21.10 -9.38 -16.53
CA THR A 367 19.96 -9.60 -15.64
C THR A 367 19.51 -11.05 -15.78
N LEU A 368 18.92 -11.64 -14.74
CA LEU A 368 18.38 -12.99 -14.86
C LEU A 368 17.35 -13.10 -15.99
N TRP A 369 16.66 -12.02 -16.28
CA TRP A 369 15.75 -11.94 -17.42
C TRP A 369 16.46 -12.11 -18.77
N LYS A 370 17.55 -11.37 -19.00
CA LYS A 370 18.35 -11.50 -20.25
C LYS A 370 18.96 -12.90 -20.37
N ILE A 371 19.52 -13.41 -19.28
CA ILE A 371 20.10 -14.77 -19.23
C ILE A 371 19.02 -15.81 -19.54
N SER A 372 17.84 -15.67 -18.94
CA SER A 372 16.71 -16.55 -19.19
C SER A 372 16.19 -16.46 -20.63
N THR A 373 16.16 -15.26 -21.22
CA THR A 373 15.83 -15.10 -22.63
C THR A 373 16.81 -15.85 -23.53
N GLN A 374 18.10 -15.73 -23.23
CA GLN A 374 19.17 -16.32 -24.03
C GLN A 374 19.20 -17.87 -23.95
N PHE A 375 19.02 -18.41 -22.76
CA PHE A 375 19.24 -19.85 -22.53
C PHE A 375 17.95 -20.67 -22.44
N LEU A 376 16.85 -20.06 -21.97
CA LEU A 376 15.56 -20.74 -21.81
C LEU A 376 14.51 -20.26 -22.83
N GLY A 377 14.93 -19.37 -23.75
CA GLY A 377 14.07 -18.84 -24.80
C GLY A 377 13.01 -17.83 -24.34
N SER A 378 12.98 -17.51 -23.03
CA SER A 378 12.02 -16.55 -22.47
C SER A 378 12.53 -15.94 -21.18
N GLY A 379 12.52 -14.60 -21.09
CA GLY A 379 12.88 -13.86 -19.87
C GLY A 379 11.97 -14.20 -18.68
N ALA A 380 10.71 -14.53 -18.94
CA ALA A 380 9.74 -14.93 -17.92
C ALA A 380 10.15 -16.20 -17.14
N LYS A 381 11.09 -16.97 -17.65
CA LYS A 381 11.63 -18.15 -16.97
C LYS A 381 12.78 -17.83 -16.00
N TYR A 382 13.11 -16.56 -15.79
CA TYR A 382 14.22 -16.15 -14.91
C TYR A 382 14.16 -16.76 -13.50
N MET A 383 12.93 -16.97 -12.98
CA MET A 383 12.71 -17.62 -11.70
C MET A 383 13.15 -19.08 -11.68
N GLN A 384 13.19 -19.78 -12.82
CA GLN A 384 13.74 -21.13 -12.90
C GLN A 384 15.25 -21.09 -12.66
N ILE A 385 15.93 -20.10 -13.26
CA ILE A 385 17.36 -19.87 -13.03
C ILE A 385 17.59 -19.45 -11.56
N TYR A 386 16.77 -18.52 -11.05
CA TYR A 386 16.87 -18.10 -9.65
C TYR A 386 16.70 -19.29 -8.68
N ASN A 387 15.64 -20.07 -8.84
CA ASN A 387 15.36 -21.21 -7.95
C ASN A 387 16.46 -22.29 -7.99
N ALA A 388 17.01 -22.55 -9.18
CA ALA A 388 18.14 -23.47 -9.35
C ALA A 388 19.45 -22.95 -8.72
N ASN A 389 19.55 -21.64 -8.44
CA ASN A 389 20.78 -20.98 -8.00
C ASN A 389 20.56 -20.07 -6.78
N SER A 390 19.45 -20.22 -6.06
CA SER A 390 19.06 -19.28 -4.99
C SER A 390 20.15 -19.10 -3.94
N GLY A 391 20.80 -20.19 -3.50
CA GLY A 391 21.90 -20.13 -2.54
C GLY A 391 23.10 -19.31 -3.05
N THR A 392 23.47 -19.50 -4.30
CA THR A 392 24.59 -18.80 -4.95
C THR A 392 24.30 -17.31 -5.14
N ILE A 393 23.10 -16.99 -5.62
CA ILE A 393 22.66 -15.61 -5.88
C ILE A 393 22.50 -14.84 -4.56
N GLU A 394 21.84 -15.44 -3.56
CA GLU A 394 21.69 -14.82 -2.23
C GLU A 394 23.04 -14.66 -1.52
N GLY A 395 23.95 -15.63 -1.65
CA GLY A 395 25.32 -15.54 -1.14
C GLY A 395 26.08 -14.37 -1.77
N ALA A 396 26.03 -14.22 -3.09
CA ALA A 396 26.64 -13.12 -3.81
C ALA A 396 26.05 -11.76 -3.40
N ALA A 397 24.74 -11.67 -3.23
CA ALA A 397 24.07 -10.44 -2.77
C ALA A 397 24.54 -10.04 -1.36
N LYS A 398 24.65 -10.99 -0.45
CA LYS A 398 25.14 -10.75 0.92
C LYS A 398 26.58 -10.30 0.95
N SER A 399 27.47 -10.91 0.15
CA SER A 399 28.89 -10.51 0.05
C SER A 399 29.07 -9.08 -0.48
N HIS A 400 28.06 -8.56 -1.21
CA HIS A 400 28.00 -7.18 -1.70
C HIS A 400 27.13 -6.25 -0.82
N GLY A 401 26.92 -6.61 0.45
CA GLY A 401 26.26 -5.76 1.44
C GLY A 401 24.74 -5.65 1.30
N LYS A 402 24.10 -6.57 0.60
CA LYS A 402 22.62 -6.65 0.51
C LYS A 402 22.08 -7.66 1.52
N SER A 403 20.93 -7.37 2.11
CA SER A 403 20.23 -8.34 2.98
C SER A 403 19.65 -9.53 2.20
N SER A 404 19.31 -9.33 0.92
CA SER A 404 18.79 -10.33 -0.01
C SER A 404 19.05 -9.88 -1.45
N SER A 405 19.02 -10.81 -2.39
CA SER A 405 19.04 -10.51 -3.84
C SER A 405 17.71 -9.99 -4.38
N SER A 406 16.66 -9.94 -3.60
CA SER A 406 15.29 -9.62 -4.04
C SER A 406 14.84 -10.52 -5.20
N ASN A 407 14.89 -11.83 -4.99
CA ASN A 407 14.56 -12.87 -5.98
C ASN A 407 15.38 -12.76 -7.28
N GLY A 408 16.68 -12.46 -7.13
CA GLY A 408 17.59 -12.36 -8.26
C GLY A 408 17.56 -11.02 -9.01
N HIS A 409 17.00 -9.99 -8.40
CA HIS A 409 17.14 -8.61 -8.90
C HIS A 409 18.60 -8.14 -8.80
N TRP A 410 19.24 -8.44 -7.67
CA TRP A 410 20.67 -8.17 -7.46
C TRP A 410 21.48 -9.40 -7.80
N ILE A 411 22.06 -9.41 -9.01
CA ILE A 411 23.04 -10.40 -9.44
C ILE A 411 24.38 -9.71 -9.74
N TYR A 412 25.47 -10.41 -9.54
CA TYR A 412 26.80 -9.81 -9.60
C TYR A 412 27.70 -10.53 -10.61
N PRO A 413 28.50 -9.77 -11.40
CA PRO A 413 29.44 -10.34 -12.33
C PRO A 413 30.42 -11.30 -11.62
N GLY A 414 30.80 -12.38 -12.32
CA GLY A 414 31.66 -13.44 -11.78
C GLY A 414 30.91 -14.55 -11.05
N THR A 415 29.62 -14.38 -10.75
CA THR A 415 28.79 -15.44 -10.17
C THR A 415 28.42 -16.47 -11.25
N THR A 416 28.69 -17.74 -11.03
CA THR A 416 28.34 -18.82 -11.99
C THR A 416 27.00 -19.42 -11.62
N LEU A 417 26.11 -19.49 -12.60
CA LEU A 417 24.76 -20.02 -12.50
C LEU A 417 24.62 -21.35 -13.26
N THR A 418 23.88 -22.28 -12.69
CA THR A 418 23.40 -23.48 -13.39
C THR A 418 22.13 -23.13 -14.13
N ILE A 419 22.11 -23.27 -15.44
CA ILE A 419 20.94 -23.02 -16.28
C ILE A 419 20.15 -24.31 -16.38
N PRO A 420 18.92 -24.39 -15.80
CA PRO A 420 18.08 -25.57 -15.96
C PRO A 420 17.69 -25.73 -17.42
N GLY A 421 17.63 -26.96 -17.87
CA GLY A 421 17.27 -27.28 -19.25
C GLY A 421 15.79 -27.26 -19.52
#